data_ec218174f691fa7052b5c40531aef610
#
_entry.id   ec218174f691fa7052b5c40531aef610
#
_cell.length_a   1.000
_cell.length_b   1.000
_cell.length_c   1.000
_cell.angle_alpha   90.00
_cell.angle_beta   90.00
_cell.angle_gamma   90.00
#
_symmetry.space_group_name_H-M   'P 1'
#
loop_
_entity.id
_entity.type
_entity.pdbx_description
1 polymer ?
#
loop_
_entity_poly.entity_id
_entity_poly.type
_entity_poly.pdbx_seq_one_letter_code
_entity_poly.pdbx_strand_id
1 'polypeptide(L)'
;GDEHGNVVHLHERDCSVQRRHQKVVEMAPAFALPLETRKAVCDAAVKIMKNVGYVNAGTVEFLVTADGSFYFIEVNPRIQVEHTVTEMITDIDIVHSQIRIAEGYDLHSPEVGIPAQDEVPCKGTAIQCRITTENPKNNFMPDTGKILAYRSSGGFGIRLDSGNAFTGAVVTPYYDSLLVKATAFGPNNEETIRKMLRCLKEFRIRGVKTNIHFLINVLEHPEFQSGNYTVNFIEDHPELFELKPDRDRGTKLLRYIADVTINGYSGAGPQEVPDFEPIQMPSNLDVSPAAGTKQKFDELGPEGFSKWLSDQKQVFFTDTTWRDAHQSLFATRLRTIDMARVAGHAAKGVPNLFSLECWGGATFDVSYRFLHEDPWERLRMFRREVPNTLLQMLI
;
A
#
# COMPACT_ATOMS: atom_id res chain seq x y z
N GLY A 1 -17.28 7.53 7.74
CA GLY A 1 -18.26 7.86 8.80
C GLY A 1 -17.63 8.60 9.96
N ASP A 2 -18.42 9.24 10.76
CA ASP A 2 -18.01 9.94 11.97
C ASP A 2 -18.79 9.45 13.20
N GLU A 3 -18.42 9.97 14.39
CA GLU A 3 -19.09 9.63 15.65
C GLU A 3 -20.50 10.25 15.80
N HIS A 4 -20.88 11.18 14.89
CA HIS A 4 -22.18 11.83 14.87
C HIS A 4 -23.23 11.07 14.04
N GLY A 5 -22.82 9.94 13.43
CA GLY A 5 -23.67 9.08 12.62
C GLY A 5 -23.75 9.47 11.15
N ASN A 6 -22.96 10.43 10.71
CA ASN A 6 -22.83 10.75 9.28
C ASN A 6 -21.98 9.68 8.61
N VAL A 7 -22.43 9.22 7.43
CA VAL A 7 -21.69 8.29 6.57
C VAL A 7 -21.88 8.74 5.13
N VAL A 8 -20.77 8.91 4.40
CA VAL A 8 -20.77 9.22 2.99
C VAL A 8 -19.91 8.22 2.23
N HIS A 9 -20.21 7.99 0.96
CA HIS A 9 -19.30 7.31 0.06
C HIS A 9 -18.51 8.31 -0.80
N LEU A 10 -17.28 7.97 -1.13
CA LEU A 10 -16.40 8.74 -2.00
C LEU A 10 -16.32 8.12 -3.41
N HIS A 11 -17.45 7.66 -3.89
CA HIS A 11 -17.62 6.90 -5.12
C HIS A 11 -16.95 5.52 -5.10
N GLU A 12 -17.16 4.78 -6.18
CA GLU A 12 -16.63 3.43 -6.34
C GLU A 12 -15.31 3.41 -7.11
N ARG A 13 -14.59 2.31 -6.94
CA ARG A 13 -13.39 1.95 -7.70
C ARG A 13 -13.61 0.64 -8.44
N ASP A 14 -13.04 0.53 -9.62
CA ASP A 14 -12.86 -0.76 -10.30
C ASP A 14 -11.47 -1.32 -9.99
N CYS A 15 -11.44 -2.51 -9.42
CA CYS A 15 -10.24 -3.24 -9.06
C CYS A 15 -10.20 -4.63 -9.74
N SER A 16 -10.87 -4.78 -10.88
CA SER A 16 -11.00 -6.07 -11.58
C SER A 16 -9.69 -6.54 -12.21
N VAL A 17 -8.80 -5.61 -12.59
CA VAL A 17 -7.49 -5.98 -13.16
C VAL A 17 -6.55 -6.45 -12.07
N GLN A 18 -6.58 -7.76 -11.84
CA GLN A 18 -5.82 -8.41 -10.78
C GLN A 18 -5.13 -9.68 -11.29
N ARG A 19 -4.08 -10.08 -10.61
CA ARG A 19 -3.36 -11.32 -10.85
C ARG A 19 -3.25 -12.10 -9.55
N ARG A 20 -3.73 -13.34 -9.53
CA ARG A 20 -3.74 -14.17 -8.30
C ARG A 20 -4.29 -13.42 -7.09
N HIS A 21 -5.41 -12.74 -7.28
CA HIS A 21 -6.09 -11.89 -6.29
C HIS A 21 -5.30 -10.66 -5.81
N GLN A 22 -4.19 -10.32 -6.48
CA GLN A 22 -3.48 -9.07 -6.24
C GLN A 22 -3.88 -8.03 -7.28
N LYS A 23 -4.39 -6.90 -6.85
CA LYS A 23 -4.74 -5.76 -7.68
C LYS A 23 -3.50 -5.21 -8.37
N VAL A 24 -3.56 -4.96 -9.67
CA VAL A 24 -2.42 -4.50 -10.51
C VAL A 24 -2.69 -3.12 -11.09
N VAL A 25 -3.93 -2.91 -11.55
CA VAL A 25 -4.43 -1.63 -12.04
C VAL A 25 -5.77 -1.36 -11.38
N GLU A 26 -5.93 -0.19 -10.82
CA GLU A 26 -7.16 0.26 -10.19
C GLU A 26 -7.64 1.57 -10.84
N MET A 27 -8.95 1.74 -10.91
CA MET A 27 -9.56 2.87 -11.60
C MET A 27 -10.71 3.47 -10.78
N ALA A 28 -10.89 4.76 -10.88
CA ALA A 28 -12.06 5.46 -10.36
C ALA A 28 -12.49 6.57 -11.34
N PRO A 29 -13.79 6.72 -11.56
CA PRO A 29 -14.86 5.79 -11.21
C PRO A 29 -14.87 4.54 -12.11
N ALA A 30 -15.69 3.55 -11.81
CA ALA A 30 -15.90 2.35 -12.64
C ALA A 30 -16.71 2.69 -13.89
N PHE A 31 -16.08 3.35 -14.86
CA PHE A 31 -16.76 3.99 -16.01
C PHE A 31 -17.54 3.03 -16.88
N ALA A 32 -17.18 1.74 -16.89
CA ALA A 32 -17.85 0.71 -17.69
C ALA A 32 -19.15 0.23 -17.06
N LEU A 33 -19.37 0.45 -15.78
CA LEU A 33 -20.61 0.08 -15.11
C LEU A 33 -21.70 1.13 -15.34
N PRO A 34 -22.96 0.70 -15.56
CA PRO A 34 -24.11 1.61 -15.60
C PRO A 34 -24.19 2.46 -14.33
N LEU A 35 -24.56 3.74 -14.49
CA LEU A 35 -24.66 4.67 -13.37
C LEU A 35 -25.58 4.18 -12.26
N GLU A 36 -26.68 3.50 -12.61
CA GLU A 36 -27.60 2.90 -11.64
C GLU A 36 -26.95 1.82 -10.80
N THR A 37 -26.16 0.94 -11.42
CA THR A 37 -25.41 -0.11 -10.71
C THR A 37 -24.36 0.52 -9.79
N ARG A 38 -23.61 1.50 -10.27
CA ARG A 38 -22.61 2.23 -9.47
C ARG A 38 -23.26 2.86 -8.23
N LYS A 39 -24.38 3.54 -8.42
CA LYS A 39 -25.13 4.14 -7.32
C LYS A 39 -25.65 3.09 -6.34
N ALA A 40 -26.22 2.01 -6.83
CA ALA A 40 -26.77 0.94 -5.98
C ALA A 40 -25.67 0.27 -5.11
N VAL A 41 -24.48 0.05 -5.67
CA VAL A 41 -23.30 -0.47 -4.93
C VAL A 41 -22.87 0.52 -3.83
N CYS A 42 -22.78 1.81 -4.17
CA CYS A 42 -22.41 2.85 -3.20
C CYS A 42 -23.45 3.00 -2.08
N ASP A 43 -24.74 2.99 -2.44
CA ASP A 43 -25.85 3.07 -1.46
C ASP A 43 -25.85 1.84 -0.52
N ALA A 44 -25.55 0.66 -1.07
CA ALA A 44 -25.42 -0.57 -0.27
C ALA A 44 -24.25 -0.48 0.72
N ALA A 45 -23.12 0.06 0.29
CA ALA A 45 -21.96 0.28 1.16
C ALA A 45 -22.31 1.25 2.31
N VAL A 46 -22.94 2.38 2.02
CA VAL A 46 -23.39 3.34 3.04
C VAL A 46 -24.38 2.69 4.02
N LYS A 47 -25.31 1.89 3.50
CA LYS A 47 -26.28 1.17 4.34
C LYS A 47 -25.60 0.18 5.30
N ILE A 48 -24.61 -0.58 4.83
CA ILE A 48 -23.83 -1.50 5.66
C ILE A 48 -23.12 -0.70 6.77
N MET A 49 -22.40 0.37 6.41
CA MET A 49 -21.62 1.17 7.35
C MET A 49 -22.49 1.87 8.40
N LYS A 50 -23.64 2.41 8.00
CA LYS A 50 -24.63 2.99 8.94
C LYS A 50 -25.16 1.96 9.93
N ASN A 51 -25.46 0.74 9.45
CA ASN A 51 -26.03 -0.30 10.31
C ASN A 51 -25.06 -0.77 11.40
N VAL A 52 -23.76 -0.70 11.16
CA VAL A 52 -22.73 -1.08 12.14
C VAL A 52 -22.18 0.11 12.92
N GLY A 53 -22.66 1.32 12.66
CA GLY A 53 -22.14 2.54 13.29
C GLY A 53 -20.66 2.78 13.01
N TYR A 54 -20.23 2.51 11.75
CA TYR A 54 -18.82 2.58 11.40
C TYR A 54 -18.29 4.00 11.44
N VAL A 55 -17.16 4.19 12.10
CA VAL A 55 -16.44 5.46 12.18
C VAL A 55 -15.11 5.38 11.44
N ASN A 56 -14.72 6.46 10.78
CA ASN A 56 -13.50 6.63 10.02
C ASN A 56 -13.59 6.09 8.57
N ALA A 57 -12.46 5.92 7.88
CA ALA A 57 -12.40 5.44 6.50
C ALA A 57 -12.42 3.92 6.42
N GLY A 58 -13.17 3.39 5.48
CA GLY A 58 -13.23 1.95 5.18
C GLY A 58 -13.58 1.71 3.72
N THR A 59 -13.45 0.48 3.28
CA THR A 59 -13.82 0.06 1.92
C THR A 59 -14.69 -1.18 1.99
N VAL A 60 -15.81 -1.13 1.30
CA VAL A 60 -16.69 -2.29 1.10
C VAL A 60 -16.43 -2.85 -0.29
N GLU A 61 -16.10 -4.13 -0.38
CA GLU A 61 -15.82 -4.80 -1.65
C GLU A 61 -17.04 -5.62 -2.10
N PHE A 62 -17.35 -5.46 -3.39
CA PHE A 62 -18.45 -6.19 -4.05
C PHE A 62 -17.96 -6.87 -5.33
N LEU A 63 -18.55 -8.01 -5.65
CA LEU A 63 -18.48 -8.61 -6.97
C LEU A 63 -19.70 -8.19 -7.77
N VAL A 64 -19.50 -7.62 -8.96
CA VAL A 64 -20.58 -7.23 -9.87
C VAL A 64 -20.58 -8.17 -11.07
N THR A 65 -21.74 -8.70 -11.40
CA THR A 65 -21.96 -9.62 -12.52
C THR A 65 -22.38 -8.84 -13.78
N ALA A 66 -22.30 -9.49 -14.94
CA ALA A 66 -22.60 -8.87 -16.23
C ALA A 66 -24.04 -8.35 -16.37
N ASP A 67 -24.97 -8.91 -15.59
CA ASP A 67 -26.39 -8.48 -15.55
C ASP A 67 -26.62 -7.29 -14.59
N GLY A 68 -25.56 -6.77 -13.95
CA GLY A 68 -25.62 -5.67 -12.99
C GLY A 68 -25.98 -6.09 -11.56
N SER A 69 -26.19 -7.38 -11.29
CA SER A 69 -26.32 -7.89 -9.93
C SER A 69 -25.01 -7.75 -9.19
N PHE A 70 -25.04 -7.48 -7.88
CA PHE A 70 -23.82 -7.38 -7.09
C PHE A 70 -23.94 -8.12 -5.77
N TYR A 71 -22.80 -8.62 -5.29
CA TYR A 71 -22.68 -9.45 -4.10
C TYR A 71 -21.60 -8.91 -3.19
N PHE A 72 -21.91 -8.82 -1.91
CA PHE A 72 -20.96 -8.40 -0.88
C PHE A 72 -19.85 -9.45 -0.73
N ILE A 73 -18.60 -8.98 -0.64
CA ILE A 73 -17.43 -9.82 -0.38
C ILE A 73 -16.93 -9.59 1.05
N GLU A 74 -16.43 -8.38 1.32
CA GLU A 74 -15.82 -8.05 2.59
C GLU A 74 -15.83 -6.55 2.87
N VAL A 75 -15.47 -6.18 4.11
CA VAL A 75 -15.13 -4.82 4.51
C VAL A 75 -13.68 -4.77 4.93
N ASN A 76 -12.94 -3.83 4.36
CA ASN A 76 -11.62 -3.47 4.81
C ASN A 76 -11.71 -2.21 5.69
N PRO A 77 -11.66 -2.33 7.04
CA PRO A 77 -11.86 -1.22 7.96
C PRO A 77 -10.59 -0.36 8.10
N ARG A 78 -10.07 0.08 6.99
CA ARG A 78 -8.83 0.85 6.88
C ARG A 78 -8.73 1.53 5.52
N ILE A 79 -7.80 2.46 5.38
CA ILE A 79 -7.38 2.96 4.08
C ILE A 79 -6.74 1.82 3.26
N GLN A 80 -6.93 1.85 1.95
CA GLN A 80 -6.36 0.86 1.01
C GLN A 80 -5.24 1.45 0.16
N VAL A 81 -4.41 0.59 -0.44
CA VAL A 81 -3.29 0.99 -1.33
C VAL A 81 -3.79 1.87 -2.48
N GLU A 82 -4.96 1.56 -3.00
CA GLU A 82 -5.61 2.23 -4.14
C GLU A 82 -6.43 3.48 -3.79
N HIS A 83 -6.33 4.01 -2.57
CA HIS A 83 -7.05 5.24 -2.16
C HIS A 83 -6.75 6.44 -3.08
N THR A 84 -5.57 6.45 -3.70
CA THR A 84 -5.11 7.56 -4.52
C THR A 84 -6.04 7.91 -5.68
N VAL A 85 -6.70 6.90 -6.31
CA VAL A 85 -7.66 7.17 -7.40
C VAL A 85 -8.93 7.85 -6.88
N THR A 86 -9.37 7.52 -5.67
CA THR A 86 -10.49 8.18 -5.00
C THR A 86 -10.16 9.62 -4.68
N GLU A 87 -9.00 9.89 -4.08
CA GLU A 87 -8.54 11.24 -3.76
C GLU A 87 -8.41 12.12 -5.01
N MET A 88 -7.92 11.54 -6.12
CA MET A 88 -7.77 12.31 -7.37
C MET A 88 -9.10 12.72 -8.01
N ILE A 89 -10.17 11.92 -7.89
CA ILE A 89 -11.47 12.26 -8.47
C ILE A 89 -12.33 13.11 -7.54
N THR A 90 -12.08 13.07 -6.23
CA THR A 90 -12.89 13.76 -5.21
C THR A 90 -12.22 15.02 -4.67
N ASP A 91 -10.90 15.15 -4.81
CA ASP A 91 -10.10 16.21 -4.19
C ASP A 91 -10.19 16.20 -2.64
N ILE A 92 -10.41 15.02 -2.05
CA ILE A 92 -10.52 14.80 -0.60
C ILE A 92 -9.29 14.03 -0.13
N ASP A 93 -8.53 14.61 0.81
CA ASP A 93 -7.43 13.93 1.51
C ASP A 93 -8.01 12.99 2.57
N ILE A 94 -8.01 11.69 2.27
CA ILE A 94 -8.61 10.67 3.15
C ILE A 94 -7.82 10.55 4.46
N VAL A 95 -6.51 10.62 4.41
CA VAL A 95 -5.66 10.48 5.61
C VAL A 95 -5.85 11.67 6.55
N HIS A 96 -5.87 12.89 6.01
CA HIS A 96 -6.20 14.08 6.79
C HIS A 96 -7.60 13.96 7.43
N SER A 97 -8.59 13.54 6.65
CA SER A 97 -9.96 13.33 7.12
C SER A 97 -10.02 12.30 8.25
N GLN A 98 -9.27 11.19 8.14
CA GLN A 98 -9.20 10.17 9.19
C GLN A 98 -8.74 10.75 10.54
N ILE A 99 -7.72 11.60 10.52
CA ILE A 99 -7.19 12.24 11.74
C ILE A 99 -8.23 13.18 12.34
N ARG A 100 -8.86 14.03 11.51
CA ARG A 100 -9.86 14.98 11.98
C ARG A 100 -11.11 14.31 12.53
N ILE A 101 -11.57 13.24 11.89
CA ILE A 101 -12.69 12.44 12.42
C ILE A 101 -12.32 11.83 13.78
N ALA A 102 -11.10 11.31 13.92
CA ALA A 102 -10.62 10.76 15.20
C ALA A 102 -10.46 11.83 16.29
N GLU A 103 -10.28 13.11 15.92
CA GLU A 103 -10.34 14.26 16.85
C GLU A 103 -11.77 14.63 17.26
N GLY A 104 -12.79 13.95 16.71
CA GLY A 104 -14.20 14.17 17.02
C GLY A 104 -14.89 15.21 16.15
N TYR A 105 -14.25 15.67 15.07
CA TYR A 105 -14.89 16.59 14.13
C TYR A 105 -15.97 15.90 13.32
N ASP A 106 -17.05 16.63 13.06
CA ASP A 106 -18.12 16.23 12.14
C ASP A 106 -17.58 16.14 10.71
N LEU A 107 -18.05 15.14 9.95
CA LEU A 107 -17.67 14.90 8.57
C LEU A 107 -17.83 16.14 7.67
N HIS A 108 -18.86 16.93 7.93
CA HIS A 108 -19.21 18.11 7.16
C HIS A 108 -18.62 19.40 7.72
N SER A 109 -17.82 19.32 8.80
CA SER A 109 -17.14 20.46 9.36
C SER A 109 -16.06 21.02 8.40
N PRO A 110 -15.71 22.30 8.49
CA PRO A 110 -14.63 22.88 7.69
C PRO A 110 -13.27 22.20 7.90
N GLU A 111 -13.06 21.61 9.08
CA GLU A 111 -11.82 20.93 9.47
C GLU A 111 -11.64 19.59 8.73
N VAL A 112 -12.73 18.88 8.43
CA VAL A 112 -12.75 17.65 7.63
C VAL A 112 -12.98 17.96 6.15
N GLY A 113 -13.92 18.85 5.86
CA GLY A 113 -14.18 19.37 4.52
C GLY A 113 -14.88 18.41 3.57
N ILE A 114 -15.50 17.33 4.08
CA ILE A 114 -16.28 16.41 3.26
C ILE A 114 -17.71 16.93 3.16
N PRO A 115 -18.21 17.28 1.97
CA PRO A 115 -19.55 17.83 1.80
C PRO A 115 -20.64 16.76 1.99
N ALA A 116 -21.90 17.19 1.97
CA ALA A 116 -23.03 16.27 1.92
C ALA A 116 -22.94 15.33 0.70
N GLN A 117 -23.55 14.13 0.79
CA GLN A 117 -23.36 13.07 -0.21
C GLN A 117 -23.59 13.54 -1.66
N ASP A 118 -24.63 14.32 -1.89
CA ASP A 118 -24.99 14.79 -3.24
C ASP A 118 -24.00 15.84 -3.79
N GLU A 119 -23.17 16.41 -2.95
CA GLU A 119 -22.16 17.43 -3.26
C GLU A 119 -20.75 16.86 -3.34
N VAL A 120 -20.54 15.58 -2.98
CA VAL A 120 -19.22 14.93 -3.06
C VAL A 120 -18.75 14.95 -4.52
N PRO A 121 -17.63 15.61 -4.82
CA PRO A 121 -17.16 15.73 -6.20
C PRO A 121 -16.85 14.35 -6.82
N CYS A 122 -17.13 14.21 -8.11
CA CYS A 122 -16.61 13.14 -8.95
C CYS A 122 -16.14 13.75 -10.26
N LYS A 123 -14.87 14.15 -10.30
CA LYS A 123 -14.29 14.86 -11.44
C LYS A 123 -13.43 13.92 -12.26
N GLY A 124 -13.68 13.83 -13.56
CA GLY A 124 -12.83 13.09 -14.48
C GLY A 124 -12.68 11.59 -14.14
N THR A 125 -11.50 11.06 -14.43
CA THR A 125 -11.15 9.66 -14.19
C THR A 125 -9.72 9.58 -13.66
N ALA A 126 -9.46 8.66 -12.76
CA ALA A 126 -8.12 8.35 -12.26
C ALA A 126 -7.80 6.88 -12.45
N ILE A 127 -6.55 6.58 -12.80
CA ILE A 127 -6.03 5.20 -12.93
C ILE A 127 -4.75 5.13 -12.10
N GLN A 128 -4.64 4.11 -11.24
CA GLN A 128 -3.43 3.77 -10.53
C GLN A 128 -2.80 2.52 -11.13
N CYS A 129 -1.49 2.52 -11.33
CA CYS A 129 -0.70 1.36 -11.67
C CYS A 129 0.33 1.08 -10.58
N ARG A 130 0.44 -0.17 -10.15
CA ARG A 130 1.47 -0.61 -9.21
C ARG A 130 2.72 -1.02 -9.98
N ILE A 131 3.76 -0.19 -9.91
CA ILE A 131 5.06 -0.50 -10.53
C ILE A 131 5.88 -1.32 -9.53
N THR A 132 6.17 -2.57 -9.93
CA THR A 132 6.86 -3.56 -9.10
C THR A 132 8.17 -4.03 -9.72
N THR A 133 9.10 -4.51 -8.88
CA THR A 133 10.33 -5.19 -9.33
C THR A 133 10.08 -6.67 -9.59
N GLU A 134 9.20 -6.95 -10.54
CA GLU A 134 8.83 -8.29 -10.93
C GLU A 134 9.06 -8.51 -12.42
N ASN A 135 9.39 -9.74 -12.79
CA ASN A 135 9.62 -10.13 -14.17
C ASN A 135 8.38 -10.83 -14.75
N PRO A 136 7.53 -10.14 -15.53
CA PRO A 136 6.34 -10.76 -16.10
C PRO A 136 6.64 -11.98 -17.00
N LYS A 137 7.80 -11.99 -17.68
CA LYS A 137 8.24 -13.14 -18.52
C LYS A 137 8.58 -14.37 -17.69
N ASN A 138 8.88 -14.20 -16.41
CA ASN A 138 9.18 -15.30 -15.50
C ASN A 138 8.12 -15.36 -14.40
N ASN A 139 6.85 -15.42 -14.81
CA ASN A 139 5.71 -15.59 -13.92
C ASN A 139 5.67 -14.60 -12.74
N PHE A 140 6.09 -13.33 -12.98
CA PHE A 140 6.20 -12.28 -11.95
C PHE A 140 7.12 -12.65 -10.79
N MET A 141 8.13 -13.46 -11.05
CA MET A 141 9.16 -13.70 -10.03
C MET A 141 9.81 -12.36 -9.64
N PRO A 142 9.90 -12.04 -8.35
CA PRO A 142 10.61 -10.85 -7.91
C PRO A 142 12.03 -10.81 -8.45
N ASP A 143 12.41 -9.66 -8.99
CA ASP A 143 13.77 -9.39 -9.47
C ASP A 143 14.51 -8.54 -8.44
N THR A 144 15.73 -8.92 -8.13
CA THR A 144 16.54 -8.31 -7.09
C THR A 144 17.80 -7.71 -7.64
N GLY A 145 18.35 -6.70 -6.99
CA GLY A 145 19.58 -6.08 -7.43
C GLY A 145 19.66 -4.60 -7.05
N LYS A 146 20.72 -3.94 -7.48
CA LYS A 146 20.91 -2.50 -7.26
C LYS A 146 20.25 -1.70 -8.38
N ILE A 147 19.44 -0.72 -8.02
CA ILE A 147 18.88 0.23 -8.99
C ILE A 147 20.00 1.16 -9.45
N LEU A 148 20.43 0.98 -10.69
CA LEU A 148 21.54 1.75 -11.30
C LEU A 148 21.08 3.12 -11.82
N ALA A 149 19.82 3.23 -12.22
CA ALA A 149 19.19 4.48 -12.60
C ALA A 149 17.71 4.43 -12.23
N TYR A 150 17.24 5.49 -11.62
CA TYR A 150 15.82 5.72 -11.34
C TYR A 150 15.44 7.13 -11.82
N ARG A 151 14.51 7.20 -12.74
CA ARG A 151 13.88 8.43 -13.17
C ARG A 151 12.38 8.18 -13.28
N SER A 152 11.62 8.92 -12.52
CA SER A 152 10.16 8.91 -12.57
C SER A 152 9.64 9.91 -13.61
N SER A 153 8.39 9.74 -13.97
CA SER A 153 7.61 10.71 -14.71
C SER A 153 7.05 11.80 -13.80
N GLY A 154 6.44 12.82 -14.37
CA GLY A 154 5.76 13.89 -13.64
C GLY A 154 4.88 14.73 -14.56
N GLY A 155 4.40 15.86 -14.03
CA GLY A 155 3.58 16.81 -14.76
C GLY A 155 2.11 16.77 -14.36
N PHE A 156 1.30 17.64 -14.97
CA PHE A 156 -0.10 17.84 -14.62
C PHE A 156 -0.92 16.53 -14.73
N GLY A 157 -1.56 16.16 -13.63
CA GLY A 157 -2.39 14.95 -13.55
C GLY A 157 -1.61 13.67 -13.35
N ILE A 158 -0.34 13.74 -12.88
CA ILE A 158 0.43 12.59 -12.43
C ILE A 158 0.78 12.75 -10.96
N ARG A 159 0.40 11.76 -10.17
CA ARG A 159 0.76 11.60 -8.76
C ARG A 159 1.62 10.35 -8.60
N LEU A 160 2.65 10.45 -7.81
CA LEU A 160 3.55 9.34 -7.48
C LEU A 160 3.62 9.16 -5.96
N ASP A 161 3.27 7.97 -5.50
CA ASP A 161 3.46 7.55 -4.11
C ASP A 161 4.52 6.47 -4.09
N SER A 162 5.76 6.88 -3.85
CA SER A 162 6.94 6.02 -3.92
C SER A 162 7.39 5.53 -2.55
N GLY A 163 7.88 4.29 -2.52
CA GLY A 163 8.63 3.75 -1.40
C GLY A 163 10.13 4.04 -1.55
N ASN A 164 10.97 3.03 -1.35
CA ASN A 164 12.45 3.15 -1.42
C ASN A 164 12.99 3.09 -2.86
N ALA A 165 12.36 3.78 -3.81
CA ALA A 165 12.77 3.79 -5.21
C ALA A 165 13.65 5.01 -5.52
N PHE A 166 14.98 4.82 -5.52
CA PHE A 166 15.96 5.83 -5.91
C PHE A 166 17.21 5.20 -6.53
N THR A 167 18.00 5.99 -7.22
CA THR A 167 19.26 5.51 -7.79
C THR A 167 20.22 5.10 -6.67
N GLY A 168 20.69 3.86 -6.72
CA GLY A 168 21.56 3.28 -5.69
C GLY A 168 20.82 2.37 -4.70
N ALA A 169 19.49 2.43 -4.62
CA ALA A 169 18.72 1.54 -3.76
C ALA A 169 18.93 0.06 -4.12
N VAL A 170 18.99 -0.78 -3.10
CA VAL A 170 19.13 -2.24 -3.27
C VAL A 170 17.77 -2.89 -3.07
N VAL A 171 17.28 -3.52 -4.13
CA VAL A 171 16.07 -4.34 -4.08
C VAL A 171 16.46 -5.74 -3.63
N THR A 172 15.91 -6.16 -2.50
CA THR A 172 16.18 -7.46 -1.90
C THR A 172 14.97 -8.39 -2.01
N PRO A 173 15.15 -9.71 -1.92
CA PRO A 173 14.02 -10.65 -1.94
C PRO A 173 13.21 -10.66 -0.64
N TYR A 174 13.61 -9.88 0.35
CA TYR A 174 13.01 -9.86 1.68
C TYR A 174 11.89 -8.85 1.84
N TYR A 175 11.79 -7.89 0.91
CA TYR A 175 10.78 -6.82 0.90
C TYR A 175 9.77 -7.05 -0.21
N ASP A 176 8.60 -6.40 -0.08
CA ASP A 176 7.64 -6.32 -1.16
C ASP A 176 8.26 -5.72 -2.41
N SER A 177 7.83 -6.18 -3.58
CA SER A 177 8.33 -5.75 -4.88
C SER A 177 7.86 -4.36 -5.32
N LEU A 178 6.92 -3.74 -4.59
CA LEU A 178 6.34 -2.45 -4.95
C LEU A 178 7.37 -1.32 -4.87
N LEU A 179 7.66 -0.69 -6.00
CA LEU A 179 8.53 0.48 -6.08
C LEU A 179 7.76 1.78 -5.94
N VAL A 180 6.68 1.92 -6.68
CA VAL A 180 5.90 3.16 -6.72
C VAL A 180 4.48 2.89 -7.22
N LYS A 181 3.51 3.58 -6.62
CA LYS A 181 2.16 3.72 -7.18
C LYS A 181 2.17 4.95 -8.08
N ALA A 182 1.93 4.76 -9.35
CA ALA A 182 1.73 5.85 -10.29
C ALA A 182 0.22 6.03 -10.49
N THR A 183 -0.30 7.24 -10.24
CA THR A 183 -1.70 7.57 -10.44
C THR A 183 -1.80 8.68 -11.47
N ALA A 184 -2.53 8.43 -12.57
CA ALA A 184 -2.84 9.43 -13.57
C ALA A 184 -4.29 9.90 -13.41
N PHE A 185 -4.52 11.19 -13.66
CA PHE A 185 -5.82 11.83 -13.63
C PHE A 185 -6.08 12.61 -14.92
N GLY A 186 -7.27 12.49 -15.46
CA GLY A 186 -7.70 13.17 -16.68
C GLY A 186 -9.21 13.46 -16.70
N PRO A 187 -9.68 14.26 -17.67
CA PRO A 187 -11.09 14.61 -17.76
C PRO A 187 -12.00 13.44 -18.17
N ASN A 188 -11.44 12.41 -18.77
CA ASN A 188 -12.14 11.20 -19.21
C ASN A 188 -11.17 10.01 -19.26
N ASN A 189 -11.68 8.81 -19.47
CA ASN A 189 -10.90 7.57 -19.48
C ASN A 189 -9.80 7.57 -20.54
N GLU A 190 -10.10 7.98 -21.77
CA GLU A 190 -9.13 8.00 -22.88
C GLU A 190 -7.91 8.87 -22.56
N GLU A 191 -8.15 10.12 -22.10
CA GLU A 191 -7.07 11.05 -21.72
C GLU A 191 -6.27 10.52 -20.52
N THR A 192 -6.94 9.87 -19.57
CA THR A 192 -6.28 9.30 -18.37
C THR A 192 -5.38 8.14 -18.76
N ILE A 193 -5.86 7.21 -19.61
CA ILE A 193 -5.04 6.11 -20.16
C ILE A 193 -3.84 6.69 -20.91
N ARG A 194 -4.04 7.70 -21.78
CA ARG A 194 -2.96 8.35 -22.53
C ARG A 194 -1.89 8.95 -21.60
N LYS A 195 -2.33 9.62 -20.52
CA LYS A 195 -1.41 10.16 -19.51
C LYS A 195 -0.65 9.05 -18.75
N MET A 196 -1.34 7.98 -18.38
CA MET A 196 -0.70 6.86 -17.70
C MET A 196 0.31 6.15 -18.63
N LEU A 197 -0.05 5.93 -19.89
CA LEU A 197 0.89 5.37 -20.88
C LEU A 197 2.13 6.25 -21.05
N ARG A 198 1.96 7.58 -21.14
CA ARG A 198 3.08 8.53 -21.15
C ARG A 198 3.92 8.38 -19.89
N CYS A 199 3.27 8.39 -18.72
CA CYS A 199 3.94 8.24 -17.43
C CYS A 199 4.80 6.97 -17.40
N LEU A 200 4.23 5.82 -17.75
CA LEU A 200 4.95 4.54 -17.74
C LEU A 200 6.11 4.51 -18.75
N LYS A 201 5.92 5.10 -19.95
CA LYS A 201 6.96 5.17 -21.00
C LYS A 201 8.11 6.11 -20.64
N GLU A 202 7.87 7.11 -19.80
CA GLU A 202 8.89 8.04 -19.29
C GLU A 202 9.71 7.48 -18.11
N PHE A 203 9.18 6.49 -17.39
CA PHE A 203 9.92 5.84 -16.32
C PHE A 203 11.20 5.20 -16.87
N ARG A 204 12.31 5.43 -16.18
CA ARG A 204 13.58 4.79 -16.49
C ARG A 204 14.16 4.15 -15.23
N ILE A 205 13.98 2.85 -15.13
CA ILE A 205 14.50 2.03 -14.05
C ILE A 205 15.49 1.06 -14.66
N ARG A 206 16.72 1.03 -14.15
CA ARG A 206 17.80 0.16 -14.62
C ARG A 206 18.41 -0.58 -13.44
N GLY A 207 18.94 -1.77 -13.70
CA GLY A 207 19.56 -2.64 -12.71
C GLY A 207 18.64 -3.74 -12.20
N VAL A 208 17.32 -3.53 -12.29
CA VAL A 208 16.28 -4.52 -11.97
C VAL A 208 15.23 -4.54 -13.07
N LYS A 209 14.55 -5.67 -13.23
CA LYS A 209 13.38 -5.79 -14.10
C LYS A 209 12.16 -5.25 -13.38
N THR A 210 11.20 -4.78 -14.17
CA THR A 210 9.94 -4.24 -13.67
C THR A 210 8.76 -4.74 -14.50
N ASN A 211 7.57 -4.61 -13.98
CA ASN A 211 6.33 -4.93 -14.67
C ASN A 211 5.84 -3.82 -15.63
N ILE A 212 6.59 -2.72 -15.83
CA ILE A 212 6.14 -1.54 -16.61
C ILE A 212 5.64 -1.92 -18.01
N HIS A 213 6.37 -2.76 -18.74
CA HIS A 213 5.95 -3.17 -20.09
C HIS A 213 4.65 -3.98 -20.09
N PHE A 214 4.44 -4.79 -19.08
CA PHE A 214 3.19 -5.49 -18.87
C PHE A 214 2.04 -4.52 -18.60
N LEU A 215 2.25 -3.53 -17.74
CA LEU A 215 1.26 -2.47 -17.48
C LEU A 215 0.91 -1.69 -18.76
N ILE A 216 1.90 -1.41 -19.61
CA ILE A 216 1.67 -0.76 -20.92
C ILE A 216 0.78 -1.66 -21.81
N ASN A 217 1.06 -2.95 -21.89
CA ASN A 217 0.24 -3.88 -22.66
C ASN A 217 -1.20 -3.94 -22.15
N VAL A 218 -1.40 -3.97 -20.81
CA VAL A 218 -2.73 -3.89 -20.18
C VAL A 218 -3.47 -2.63 -20.63
N LEU A 219 -2.85 -1.47 -20.51
CA LEU A 219 -3.48 -0.18 -20.85
C LEU A 219 -3.71 0.02 -22.36
N GLU A 220 -2.90 -0.61 -23.21
CA GLU A 220 -3.05 -0.57 -24.67
C GLU A 220 -4.05 -1.62 -25.18
N HIS A 221 -4.51 -2.55 -24.33
CA HIS A 221 -5.43 -3.61 -24.73
C HIS A 221 -6.84 -3.04 -25.01
N PRO A 222 -7.47 -3.41 -26.15
CA PRO A 222 -8.77 -2.85 -26.53
C PRO A 222 -9.89 -3.12 -25.51
N GLU A 223 -9.93 -4.28 -24.90
CA GLU A 223 -10.93 -4.61 -23.88
C GLU A 223 -10.75 -3.76 -22.62
N PHE A 224 -9.50 -3.50 -22.19
CA PHE A 224 -9.25 -2.58 -21.09
C PHE A 224 -9.74 -1.17 -21.43
N GLN A 225 -9.41 -0.67 -22.62
CA GLN A 225 -9.80 0.67 -23.07
C GLN A 225 -11.31 0.85 -23.19
N SER A 226 -12.03 -0.19 -23.62
CA SER A 226 -13.48 -0.19 -23.71
C SER A 226 -14.19 -0.44 -22.38
N GLY A 227 -13.48 -0.93 -21.35
CA GLY A 227 -14.05 -1.36 -20.08
C GLY A 227 -14.71 -2.73 -20.10
N ASN A 228 -14.56 -3.48 -21.18
CA ASN A 228 -15.17 -4.81 -21.34
C ASN A 228 -14.24 -5.91 -20.82
N TYR A 229 -13.88 -5.87 -19.55
CA TYR A 229 -13.02 -6.85 -18.90
C TYR A 229 -13.60 -7.33 -17.58
N THR A 230 -13.13 -8.47 -17.13
CA THR A 230 -13.54 -9.11 -15.87
C THR A 230 -12.34 -9.33 -14.95
N VAL A 231 -12.55 -9.93 -13.80
CA VAL A 231 -11.49 -10.34 -12.87
C VAL A 231 -10.50 -11.34 -13.48
N ASN A 232 -10.88 -12.03 -14.55
CA ASN A 232 -10.05 -13.01 -15.26
C ASN A 232 -9.23 -12.37 -16.40
N PHE A 233 -9.37 -11.07 -16.63
CA PHE A 233 -8.77 -10.36 -17.79
C PHE A 233 -7.29 -10.72 -18.04
N ILE A 234 -6.48 -10.77 -17.01
CA ILE A 234 -5.05 -11.09 -17.14
C ILE A 234 -4.84 -12.58 -17.51
N GLU A 235 -5.70 -13.47 -17.03
CA GLU A 235 -5.61 -14.91 -17.30
C GLU A 235 -6.11 -15.24 -18.69
N ASP A 236 -7.11 -14.52 -19.19
CA ASP A 236 -7.73 -14.70 -20.49
C ASP A 236 -6.85 -14.16 -21.64
N HIS A 237 -5.87 -13.28 -21.32
CA HIS A 237 -5.03 -12.58 -22.28
C HIS A 237 -3.53 -12.88 -22.12
N PRO A 238 -3.04 -14.06 -22.56
CA PRO A 238 -1.62 -14.41 -22.47
C PRO A 238 -0.70 -13.49 -23.29
N GLU A 239 -1.21 -12.80 -24.33
CA GLU A 239 -0.48 -11.81 -25.11
C GLU A 239 -0.01 -10.60 -24.29
N LEU A 240 -0.62 -10.32 -23.14
CA LEU A 240 -0.16 -9.27 -22.22
C LEU A 240 1.27 -9.49 -21.73
N PHE A 241 1.73 -10.75 -21.76
CA PHE A 241 3.07 -11.15 -21.36
C PHE A 241 4.09 -11.09 -22.49
N GLU A 242 3.67 -10.79 -23.71
CA GLU A 242 4.54 -10.58 -24.86
C GLU A 242 5.20 -9.21 -24.80
N LEU A 243 6.29 -9.11 -24.04
CA LEU A 243 6.98 -7.85 -23.86
C LEU A 243 7.87 -7.54 -25.07
N LYS A 244 7.61 -6.43 -25.75
CA LYS A 244 8.45 -5.91 -26.83
C LYS A 244 9.84 -5.57 -26.28
N PRO A 245 10.93 -6.00 -26.91
CA PRO A 245 12.26 -5.64 -26.46
C PRO A 245 12.50 -4.13 -26.61
N ASP A 246 13.08 -3.52 -25.59
CA ASP A 246 13.52 -2.13 -25.66
C ASP A 246 14.49 -1.91 -26.82
N ARG A 247 14.22 -0.92 -27.67
CA ARG A 247 15.14 -0.47 -28.71
C ARG A 247 16.27 0.43 -28.15
N ASP A 248 16.71 0.14 -26.95
CA ASP A 248 17.70 0.97 -26.27
C ASP A 248 19.13 0.63 -26.75
N ARG A 249 19.70 1.54 -27.54
CA ARG A 249 21.09 1.45 -27.99
C ARG A 249 22.07 1.44 -26.81
N GLY A 250 21.76 2.15 -25.73
CA GLY A 250 22.57 2.16 -24.53
C GLY A 250 22.65 0.82 -23.85
N THR A 251 21.52 0.09 -23.76
CA THR A 251 21.51 -1.28 -23.23
C THR A 251 22.30 -2.26 -24.10
N LYS A 252 22.23 -2.10 -25.44
CA LYS A 252 23.06 -2.91 -26.34
C LYS A 252 24.54 -2.64 -26.14
N LEU A 253 24.93 -1.38 -26.02
CA LEU A 253 26.30 -0.98 -25.73
C LEU A 253 26.77 -1.49 -24.37
N LEU A 254 25.96 -1.33 -23.33
CA LEU A 254 26.26 -1.84 -21.99
C LEU A 254 26.37 -3.36 -21.96
N ARG A 255 25.49 -4.09 -22.66
CA ARG A 255 25.63 -5.55 -22.83
C ARG A 255 26.92 -5.92 -23.53
N TYR A 256 27.28 -5.22 -24.59
CA TYR A 256 28.57 -5.42 -25.27
C TYR A 256 29.76 -5.15 -24.35
N ILE A 257 29.73 -4.01 -23.62
CA ILE A 257 30.79 -3.69 -22.67
C ILE A 257 30.84 -4.72 -21.55
N ALA A 258 29.70 -5.14 -21.00
CA ALA A 258 29.64 -6.15 -19.95
C ALA A 258 30.13 -7.51 -20.45
N ASP A 259 29.75 -7.91 -21.68
CA ASP A 259 30.18 -9.16 -22.31
C ASP A 259 31.68 -9.16 -22.56
N VAL A 260 32.22 -8.05 -23.07
CA VAL A 260 33.68 -7.87 -23.27
C VAL A 260 34.40 -7.83 -21.91
N THR A 261 33.82 -7.22 -20.91
CA THR A 261 34.41 -7.11 -19.54
C THR A 261 34.40 -8.46 -18.82
N ILE A 262 33.30 -9.21 -18.92
CA ILE A 262 33.14 -10.47 -18.18
C ILE A 262 33.87 -11.62 -18.92
N ASN A 263 33.79 -11.65 -20.25
CA ASN A 263 34.32 -12.76 -21.04
C ASN A 263 35.68 -12.47 -21.70
N GLY A 264 36.17 -11.23 -21.66
CA GLY A 264 37.39 -10.85 -22.39
C GLY A 264 38.38 -9.94 -21.68
N TYR A 265 38.10 -9.47 -20.46
CA TYR A 265 39.02 -8.57 -19.74
C TYR A 265 39.49 -9.19 -18.41
N SER A 266 40.73 -9.57 -18.35
CA SER A 266 41.40 -10.19 -17.19
C SER A 266 41.77 -9.17 -16.06
N GLY A 267 41.10 -8.02 -15.99
CA GLY A 267 41.49 -6.93 -15.10
C GLY A 267 40.42 -6.44 -14.11
N ALA A 268 39.26 -7.06 -14.03
CA ALA A 268 38.29 -6.73 -12.99
C ALA A 268 38.69 -7.42 -11.69
N GLY A 269 39.35 -6.70 -10.81
CA GLY A 269 39.54 -7.14 -9.42
C GLY A 269 38.21 -7.36 -8.71
N PRO A 270 38.21 -8.05 -7.56
CA PRO A 270 36.99 -8.27 -6.78
C PRO A 270 36.31 -6.93 -6.50
N GLN A 271 35.02 -6.82 -6.86
CA GLN A 271 34.23 -5.65 -6.48
C GLN A 271 34.17 -5.64 -4.96
N GLU A 272 34.67 -4.60 -4.34
CA GLU A 272 34.43 -4.34 -2.93
C GLU A 272 32.91 -4.24 -2.73
N VAL A 273 32.40 -5.14 -1.92
CA VAL A 273 31.02 -5.05 -1.44
C VAL A 273 30.98 -3.74 -0.62
N PRO A 274 30.07 -2.79 -0.95
CA PRO A 274 29.98 -1.56 -0.17
C PRO A 274 29.79 -1.94 1.30
N ASP A 275 30.69 -1.45 2.15
CA ASP A 275 30.53 -1.57 3.59
C ASP A 275 29.33 -0.71 3.97
N PHE A 276 28.23 -1.37 4.35
CA PHE A 276 27.06 -0.65 4.84
C PHE A 276 27.38 -0.14 6.23
N GLU A 277 27.58 1.16 6.37
CA GLU A 277 27.62 1.74 7.69
C GLU A 277 26.34 1.33 8.44
N PRO A 278 26.47 0.70 9.61
CA PRO A 278 25.31 0.34 10.41
C PRO A 278 24.52 1.62 10.73
N ILE A 279 23.21 1.56 10.60
CA ILE A 279 22.33 2.68 10.96
C ILE A 279 22.67 3.10 12.39
N GLN A 280 23.17 4.31 12.54
CA GLN A 280 23.46 4.86 13.84
C GLN A 280 22.15 5.21 14.54
N MET A 281 21.90 4.56 15.66
CA MET A 281 20.74 4.88 16.48
C MET A 281 20.99 6.21 17.21
N PRO A 282 19.95 7.06 17.37
CA PRO A 282 20.10 8.31 18.10
C PRO A 282 20.62 8.08 19.53
N SER A 283 21.69 8.77 19.89
CA SER A 283 22.34 8.65 21.22
C SER A 283 21.46 9.13 22.39
N ASN A 284 20.45 9.94 22.11
CA ASN A 284 19.50 10.43 23.13
C ASN A 284 18.47 9.38 23.59
N LEU A 285 18.50 8.16 23.03
CA LEU A 285 17.65 7.05 23.43
C LEU A 285 18.28 6.12 24.49
N ASP A 286 19.40 6.51 25.07
CA ASP A 286 20.03 5.76 26.17
C ASP A 286 19.40 6.11 27.54
N VAL A 287 18.07 5.98 27.59
CA VAL A 287 17.24 6.24 28.76
C VAL A 287 16.27 5.07 28.97
N SER A 288 15.77 4.91 30.18
CA SER A 288 14.68 3.95 30.43
C SER A 288 13.39 4.45 29.77
N PRO A 289 12.56 3.54 29.22
CA PRO A 289 11.27 3.94 28.68
C PRO A 289 10.39 4.63 29.73
N ALA A 290 9.77 5.75 29.38
CA ALA A 290 8.78 6.40 30.25
C ALA A 290 7.56 5.49 30.45
N ALA A 291 6.84 5.67 31.55
CA ALA A 291 5.58 4.98 31.78
C ALA A 291 4.58 5.31 30.66
N GLY A 292 3.90 4.28 30.15
CA GLY A 292 2.97 4.40 29.04
C GLY A 292 1.63 3.70 29.30
N THR A 293 0.95 3.36 28.22
CA THR A 293 -0.39 2.77 28.26
C THR A 293 -0.44 1.40 28.95
N LYS A 294 0.68 0.65 28.93
CA LYS A 294 0.74 -0.64 29.64
C LYS A 294 0.64 -0.46 31.14
N GLN A 295 1.40 0.47 31.73
CA GLN A 295 1.33 0.77 33.16
C GLN A 295 -0.05 1.31 33.53
N LYS A 296 -0.64 2.14 32.66
CA LYS A 296 -1.99 2.65 32.86
C LYS A 296 -3.04 1.53 32.87
N PHE A 297 -2.90 0.56 31.99
CA PHE A 297 -3.75 -0.63 31.95
C PHE A 297 -3.60 -1.48 33.23
N ASP A 298 -2.36 -1.67 33.70
CA ASP A 298 -2.08 -2.46 34.92
C ASP A 298 -2.64 -1.76 36.17
N GLU A 299 -2.60 -0.42 36.22
CA GLU A 299 -3.16 0.38 37.30
C GLU A 299 -4.70 0.30 37.36
N LEU A 300 -5.36 0.43 36.21
CA LEU A 300 -6.82 0.58 36.15
C LEU A 300 -7.57 -0.75 35.96
N GLY A 301 -6.90 -1.78 35.52
CA GLY A 301 -7.51 -3.03 35.06
C GLY A 301 -8.33 -2.86 33.77
N PRO A 302 -8.88 -3.94 33.18
CA PRO A 302 -9.56 -3.89 31.88
C PRO A 302 -10.76 -2.92 31.84
N GLU A 303 -11.64 -3.00 32.82
CA GLU A 303 -12.86 -2.15 32.88
C GLU A 303 -12.51 -0.68 33.09
N GLY A 304 -11.60 -0.39 34.06
CA GLY A 304 -11.16 0.96 34.35
C GLY A 304 -10.42 1.59 33.19
N PHE A 305 -9.61 0.81 32.47
CA PHE A 305 -8.89 1.26 31.28
C PHE A 305 -9.84 1.56 30.12
N SER A 306 -10.85 0.71 29.89
CA SER A 306 -11.88 0.95 28.88
C SER A 306 -12.64 2.26 29.14
N LYS A 307 -13.05 2.48 30.39
CA LYS A 307 -13.69 3.73 30.78
C LYS A 307 -12.76 4.93 30.61
N TRP A 308 -11.52 4.82 31.08
CA TRP A 308 -10.52 5.87 30.92
C TRP A 308 -10.34 6.23 29.43
N LEU A 309 -10.27 5.24 28.54
CA LEU A 309 -10.12 5.46 27.11
C LEU A 309 -11.33 6.19 26.50
N SER A 310 -12.54 5.78 26.89
CA SER A 310 -13.78 6.43 26.42
C SER A 310 -13.90 7.90 26.87
N ASP A 311 -13.28 8.25 28.00
CA ASP A 311 -13.29 9.61 28.55
C ASP A 311 -12.22 10.53 27.91
N GLN A 312 -11.34 9.98 27.05
CA GLN A 312 -10.28 10.77 26.41
C GLN A 312 -10.83 11.62 25.26
N LYS A 313 -10.27 12.82 25.14
CA LYS A 313 -10.59 13.78 24.08
C LYS A 313 -9.47 13.93 23.05
N GLN A 314 -8.32 13.31 23.30
CA GLN A 314 -7.16 13.38 22.42
C GLN A 314 -7.12 12.19 21.47
N VAL A 315 -6.56 12.40 20.28
CA VAL A 315 -6.28 11.30 19.35
C VAL A 315 -5.08 10.50 19.84
N PHE A 316 -5.23 9.20 19.81
CA PHE A 316 -4.15 8.26 20.08
C PHE A 316 -3.67 7.58 18.80
N PHE A 317 -2.39 7.26 18.75
CA PHE A 317 -1.78 6.58 17.62
C PHE A 317 -1.38 5.16 17.99
N THR A 318 -1.75 4.23 17.12
CA THR A 318 -1.25 2.86 17.13
C THR A 318 -0.18 2.73 16.05
N ASP A 319 0.99 2.23 16.41
CA ASP A 319 2.01 1.87 15.44
C ASP A 319 1.77 0.46 14.90
N THR A 320 1.58 0.34 13.60
CA THR A 320 1.32 -0.93 12.91
C THR A 320 2.55 -1.49 12.20
N THR A 321 3.72 -0.89 12.42
CA THR A 321 4.98 -1.26 11.74
C THR A 321 5.32 -2.75 11.88
N TRP A 322 5.09 -3.32 13.06
CA TRP A 322 5.50 -4.67 13.39
C TRP A 322 4.50 -5.75 12.95
N ARG A 323 3.31 -5.36 12.49
CA ARG A 323 2.32 -6.29 11.94
C ARG A 323 1.93 -5.88 10.52
N ASP A 324 1.17 -4.82 10.31
CA ASP A 324 0.61 -4.48 8.99
C ASP A 324 1.69 -4.04 8.00
N ALA A 325 2.52 -3.08 8.36
CA ALA A 325 3.60 -2.65 7.49
C ALA A 325 4.63 -3.78 7.29
N HIS A 326 4.94 -4.57 8.32
CA HIS A 326 5.77 -5.75 8.20
C HIS A 326 5.16 -6.80 7.25
N GLN A 327 3.86 -7.04 7.34
CA GLN A 327 3.14 -7.95 6.45
C GLN A 327 3.14 -7.42 5.01
N SER A 328 2.85 -6.16 4.82
CA SER A 328 2.69 -5.53 3.49
C SER A 328 4.02 -5.30 2.78
N LEU A 329 5.07 -4.91 3.49
CA LEU A 329 6.36 -4.54 2.90
C LEU A 329 7.39 -5.67 2.91
N PHE A 330 7.35 -6.56 3.90
CA PHE A 330 8.35 -7.61 4.11
C PHE A 330 7.78 -9.02 3.92
N ALA A 331 6.53 -9.15 3.44
CA ALA A 331 5.82 -10.42 3.36
C ALA A 331 5.90 -11.22 4.68
N THR A 332 5.85 -10.52 5.80
CA THR A 332 5.94 -11.04 7.18
C THR A 332 7.27 -11.77 7.51
N ARG A 333 8.32 -11.56 6.70
CA ARG A 333 9.56 -12.36 6.79
C ARG A 333 10.70 -11.74 7.59
N LEU A 334 10.45 -10.65 8.32
CA LEU A 334 11.46 -10.10 9.23
C LEU A 334 11.62 -11.02 10.44
N ARG A 335 12.88 -11.35 10.77
CA ARG A 335 13.18 -12.27 11.88
C ARG A 335 12.98 -11.58 13.22
N THR A 336 12.67 -12.37 14.25
CA THR A 336 12.48 -11.86 15.62
C THR A 336 13.70 -11.13 16.13
N ILE A 337 14.92 -11.59 15.81
CA ILE A 337 16.16 -10.93 16.25
C ILE A 337 16.34 -9.55 15.63
N ASP A 338 15.89 -9.35 14.38
CA ASP A 338 16.00 -8.06 13.71
C ASP A 338 15.00 -7.05 14.30
N MET A 339 13.81 -7.52 14.67
CA MET A 339 12.82 -6.71 15.40
C MET A 339 13.30 -6.36 16.81
N ALA A 340 13.90 -7.30 17.53
CA ALA A 340 14.40 -7.07 18.88
C ALA A 340 15.43 -5.94 18.96
N ARG A 341 16.30 -5.82 17.94
CA ARG A 341 17.30 -4.76 17.86
C ARG A 341 16.73 -3.35 17.86
N VAL A 342 15.49 -3.19 17.40
CA VAL A 342 14.83 -1.88 17.21
C VAL A 342 13.70 -1.64 18.20
N ALA A 343 13.07 -2.70 18.69
CA ALA A 343 11.87 -2.61 19.53
C ALA A 343 12.08 -1.77 20.80
N GLY A 344 13.21 -1.97 21.48
CA GLY A 344 13.56 -1.19 22.67
C GLY A 344 13.78 0.30 22.39
N HIS A 345 14.26 0.64 21.19
CA HIS A 345 14.41 2.05 20.78
C HIS A 345 13.05 2.68 20.46
N ALA A 346 12.12 1.92 19.86
CA ALA A 346 10.75 2.40 19.65
C ALA A 346 10.04 2.70 20.98
N ALA A 347 10.18 1.83 21.99
CA ALA A 347 9.62 2.05 23.32
C ALA A 347 10.12 3.34 24.00
N LYS A 348 11.36 3.73 23.72
CA LYS A 348 12.00 4.94 24.27
C LYS A 348 11.70 6.20 23.46
N GLY A 349 11.71 6.05 22.13
CA GLY A 349 11.58 7.17 21.19
C GLY A 349 10.16 7.70 21.04
N VAL A 350 9.15 6.83 21.22
CA VAL A 350 7.74 7.18 21.06
C VAL A 350 6.90 6.68 22.26
N PRO A 351 7.15 7.20 23.46
CA PRO A 351 6.51 6.70 24.68
C PRO A 351 5.00 6.97 24.75
N ASN A 352 4.46 7.87 23.92
CA ASN A 352 3.07 8.28 23.90
C ASN A 352 2.19 7.45 22.93
N LEU A 353 2.74 6.40 22.32
CA LEU A 353 1.92 5.48 21.53
C LEU A 353 0.85 4.82 22.39
N PHE A 354 -0.36 4.73 21.85
CA PHE A 354 -1.45 3.99 22.51
C PHE A 354 -1.14 2.50 22.53
N SER A 355 -0.81 1.96 21.37
CA SER A 355 -0.46 0.54 21.23
C SER A 355 0.53 0.32 20.08
N LEU A 356 1.14 -0.85 20.10
CA LEU A 356 2.04 -1.34 19.09
C LEU A 356 1.46 -2.65 18.55
N GLU A 357 1.00 -2.63 17.29
CA GLU A 357 0.45 -3.81 16.63
C GLU A 357 1.60 -4.71 16.16
N CYS A 358 1.72 -5.88 16.76
CA CYS A 358 2.87 -6.77 16.52
C CYS A 358 2.48 -8.22 16.23
N TRP A 359 1.18 -8.53 16.19
CA TRP A 359 0.68 -9.89 16.09
C TRP A 359 -0.54 -9.99 15.17
N GLY A 360 -0.72 -11.18 14.59
CA GLY A 360 -1.85 -11.53 13.73
C GLY A 360 -1.66 -12.91 13.11
N GLY A 361 -2.68 -13.42 12.45
CA GLY A 361 -2.65 -14.76 11.84
C GLY A 361 -1.49 -14.95 10.87
N ALA A 362 -1.23 -14.00 9.98
CA ALA A 362 -0.11 -14.06 9.05
C ALA A 362 1.25 -14.02 9.75
N THR A 363 1.39 -13.23 10.83
CA THR A 363 2.62 -13.20 11.63
C THR A 363 2.90 -14.54 12.27
N PHE A 364 1.88 -15.17 12.83
CA PHE A 364 1.99 -16.52 13.42
C PHE A 364 2.41 -17.55 12.36
N ASP A 365 1.69 -17.60 11.25
CA ASP A 365 1.89 -18.59 10.20
C ASP A 365 3.28 -18.49 9.56
N VAL A 366 3.71 -17.28 9.21
CA VAL A 366 5.03 -17.07 8.58
C VAL A 366 6.18 -17.32 9.54
N SER A 367 6.05 -16.93 10.82
CA SER A 367 7.07 -17.22 11.82
C SER A 367 7.30 -18.73 11.93
N TYR A 368 6.21 -19.49 12.00
CA TYR A 368 6.27 -20.94 12.13
C TYR A 368 6.75 -21.65 10.85
N ARG A 369 6.14 -21.31 9.68
CA ARG A 369 6.34 -22.06 8.43
C ARG A 369 7.61 -21.66 7.68
N PHE A 370 7.96 -20.39 7.68
CA PHE A 370 9.02 -19.87 6.81
C PHE A 370 10.28 -19.43 7.57
N LEU A 371 10.11 -18.90 8.78
CA LEU A 371 11.24 -18.44 9.57
C LEU A 371 11.75 -19.51 10.54
N HIS A 372 10.96 -20.56 10.77
CA HIS A 372 11.25 -21.61 11.75
C HIS A 372 11.50 -21.05 13.16
N GLU A 373 10.76 -20.00 13.50
CA GLU A 373 10.78 -19.34 14.80
C GLU A 373 9.51 -19.67 15.60
N ASP A 374 9.64 -19.75 16.93
CA ASP A 374 8.47 -19.83 17.82
C ASP A 374 7.74 -18.49 17.83
N PRO A 375 6.51 -18.40 17.29
CA PRO A 375 5.77 -17.17 17.25
C PRO A 375 5.45 -16.61 18.64
N TRP A 376 5.25 -17.45 19.63
CA TRP A 376 5.00 -17.01 21.02
C TRP A 376 6.24 -16.40 21.67
N GLU A 377 7.45 -16.89 21.32
CA GLU A 377 8.69 -16.26 21.79
C GLU A 377 8.88 -14.87 21.18
N ARG A 378 8.46 -14.66 19.94
CA ARG A 378 8.41 -13.33 19.34
C ARG A 378 7.53 -12.37 20.15
N LEU A 379 6.33 -12.79 20.56
CA LEU A 379 5.46 -11.99 21.39
C LEU A 379 6.05 -11.69 22.76
N ARG A 380 6.70 -12.70 23.40
CA ARG A 380 7.41 -12.49 24.67
C ARG A 380 8.58 -11.53 24.52
N MET A 381 9.31 -11.61 23.41
CA MET A 381 10.38 -10.66 23.07
C MET A 381 9.83 -9.23 22.99
N PHE A 382 8.75 -8.99 22.25
CA PHE A 382 8.14 -7.67 22.19
C PHE A 382 7.74 -7.15 23.56
N ARG A 383 7.14 -7.99 24.40
CA ARG A 383 6.76 -7.58 25.76
C ARG A 383 7.98 -7.24 26.63
N ARG A 384 9.09 -7.94 26.45
CA ARG A 384 10.34 -7.66 27.16
C ARG A 384 11.00 -6.35 26.70
N GLU A 385 11.07 -6.15 25.38
CA GLU A 385 11.75 -4.97 24.79
C GLU A 385 10.87 -3.71 24.84
N VAL A 386 9.55 -3.85 24.88
CA VAL A 386 8.55 -2.75 24.91
C VAL A 386 7.68 -2.88 26.17
N PRO A 387 8.22 -2.58 27.36
CA PRO A 387 7.51 -2.79 28.61
C PRO A 387 6.41 -1.76 28.91
N ASN A 388 6.41 -0.64 28.23
CA ASN A 388 5.58 0.54 28.54
C ASN A 388 4.36 0.72 27.64
N THR A 389 4.32 0.10 26.47
CA THR A 389 3.24 0.28 25.49
C THR A 389 2.37 -0.98 25.42
N LEU A 390 1.07 -0.84 25.20
CA LEU A 390 0.19 -1.99 24.95
C LEU A 390 0.58 -2.67 23.63
N LEU A 391 0.56 -4.01 23.62
CA LEU A 391 0.71 -4.80 22.41
C LEU A 391 -0.66 -5.15 21.86
N GLN A 392 -0.85 -4.96 20.58
CA GLN A 392 -2.10 -5.19 19.88
C GLN A 392 -1.97 -6.36 18.90
N MET A 393 -3.05 -7.09 18.76
CA MET A 393 -3.21 -8.17 17.79
C MET A 393 -4.34 -7.83 16.82
N LEU A 394 -4.12 -8.10 15.54
CA LEU A 394 -5.19 -8.17 14.56
C LEU A 394 -5.85 -9.54 14.66
N ILE A 395 -7.16 -9.54 14.79
CA ILE A 395 -8.01 -10.75 14.85
C ILE A 395 -8.70 -10.92 13.51
#